data_481272c3e47eb15bdb328f518e0b9e8e
#
_entry.id   481272c3e47eb15bdb328f518e0b9e8e
#
_cell.length_a   1.000
_cell.length_b   1.000
_cell.length_c   1.000
_cell.angle_alpha   90.00
_cell.angle_beta   90.00
_cell.angle_gamma   90.00
#
_symmetry.space_group_name_H-M   'P 1'
#
loop_
_entity.id
_entity.type
_entity.pdbx_description
1 polymer ?
#
loop_
_entity_poly.entity_id
_entity_poly.type
_entity_poly.pdbx_seq_one_letter_code
_entity_poly.pdbx_strand_id
1 'polypeptide(L)'
;MKREETKVIQIGTRKIGGGYPIAIQSMTNTKTEDVAATVAQILAFDTAGCEIIRCAVPTMEAAEALAEIKKQIHIPLVADIHFDYRLAIAAIENGADKIRINPGNIGDVSRVKAVVDKAKEYNVPIRVGVNSGSLEKELVEKYGGVTAEGIVESALDKVRIIEELGYDQLVVSIKSSDVMMCVKAHELIAEKCNYPLHIGITESGTLLSGNIKSSVGLGIMLYQGLGDTIRVSLTGDPVEEIKSAKLILKSLGLRTGGIEVVSCPTCGRTKIDLIGLANKVEAMVADIPLDIKVAVMGCVVNGPGEAKEADIGIAGGIGEGLLIKKGEIIKKVKEEELLETLRQELLNWEK
;
A
#
# COMPACT_ATOMS: atom_id res chain seq x y z
N MET A 1 8.34 -4.48 19.36
CA MET A 1 8.01 -3.05 19.11
C MET A 1 6.81 -2.99 18.20
N LYS A 2 5.84 -2.15 18.48
CA LYS A 2 4.69 -1.87 17.62
C LYS A 2 4.91 -0.56 16.86
N ARG A 3 4.13 -0.30 15.82
CA ARG A 3 4.30 0.89 14.96
C ARG A 3 4.12 2.22 15.71
N GLU A 4 3.40 2.24 16.86
CA GLU A 4 3.26 3.42 17.71
C GLU A 4 4.59 3.80 18.38
N GLU A 5 5.52 2.85 18.50
CA GLU A 5 6.82 2.98 19.13
C GLU A 5 7.95 3.23 18.13
N THR A 6 7.67 3.17 16.81
CA THR A 6 8.67 3.43 15.78
C THR A 6 9.03 4.90 15.75
N LYS A 7 10.26 5.19 15.32
CA LYS A 7 10.74 6.55 15.12
C LYS A 7 9.91 7.27 14.07
N VAL A 8 9.57 8.54 14.31
CA VAL A 8 8.89 9.38 13.31
C VAL A 8 9.89 9.82 12.26
N ILE A 9 9.60 9.53 11.00
CA ILE A 9 10.41 9.93 9.83
C ILE A 9 9.57 10.81 8.92
N GLN A 10 10.13 11.97 8.52
CA GLN A 10 9.52 12.89 7.56
C GLN A 10 9.94 12.51 6.14
N ILE A 11 8.98 12.35 5.22
CA ILE A 11 9.22 12.09 3.79
C ILE A 11 8.46 13.15 3.00
N GLY A 12 9.14 14.18 2.54
CA GLY A 12 8.49 15.32 1.92
C GLY A 12 7.42 15.91 2.83
N THR A 13 6.17 15.89 2.40
CA THR A 13 5.01 16.38 3.16
C THR A 13 4.41 15.36 4.13
N ARG A 14 4.86 14.09 4.11
CA ARG A 14 4.31 12.99 4.91
C ARG A 14 5.20 12.63 6.11
N LYS A 15 4.56 12.32 7.23
CA LYS A 15 5.20 11.65 8.39
C LYS A 15 4.77 10.20 8.42
N ILE A 16 5.70 9.33 8.77
CA ILE A 16 5.48 7.90 9.00
C ILE A 16 6.12 7.47 10.33
N GLY A 17 5.71 6.35 10.87
CA GLY A 17 6.16 5.90 12.20
C GLY A 17 5.43 6.60 13.34
N GLY A 18 5.68 6.19 14.58
CA GLY A 18 5.13 6.82 15.77
C GLY A 18 3.59 6.85 15.82
N GLY A 19 2.94 5.85 15.23
CA GLY A 19 1.48 5.79 15.18
C GLY A 19 0.81 6.68 14.11
N TYR A 20 1.57 7.38 13.27
CA TYR A 20 0.99 8.10 12.13
C TYR A 20 0.25 7.13 11.19
N PRO A 21 -0.75 7.61 10.42
CA PRO A 21 -1.49 6.76 9.50
C PRO A 21 -0.57 6.00 8.54
N ILE A 22 -0.88 4.73 8.32
CA ILE A 22 -0.10 3.87 7.43
C ILE A 22 -0.19 4.41 6.00
N ALA A 23 0.94 4.75 5.39
CA ALA A 23 0.97 5.31 4.06
C ALA A 23 0.99 4.23 2.98
N ILE A 24 0.17 4.41 1.95
CA ILE A 24 0.17 3.58 0.74
C ILE A 24 1.23 4.09 -0.21
N GLN A 25 2.21 3.24 -0.53
CA GLN A 25 3.23 3.51 -1.51
C GLN A 25 3.06 2.62 -2.73
N SER A 26 3.19 3.18 -3.94
CA SER A 26 3.31 2.41 -5.19
C SER A 26 4.59 2.77 -5.94
N MET A 27 4.76 2.25 -7.15
CA MET A 27 5.93 2.47 -7.97
C MET A 27 5.53 2.62 -9.43
N THR A 28 6.09 3.62 -10.11
CA THR A 28 5.89 3.78 -11.56
C THR A 28 6.52 2.62 -12.33
N ASN A 29 5.92 2.28 -13.46
CA ASN A 29 6.47 1.33 -14.44
C ASN A 29 6.87 2.02 -15.76
N THR A 30 6.76 3.35 -15.81
CA THR A 30 7.29 4.18 -16.90
C THR A 30 8.80 4.29 -16.80
N LYS A 31 9.44 4.67 -17.89
CA LYS A 31 10.83 5.13 -17.86
C LYS A 31 10.86 6.49 -17.19
N THR A 32 11.66 6.66 -16.13
CA THR A 32 11.67 7.88 -15.33
C THR A 32 12.13 9.10 -16.12
N GLU A 33 13.01 8.92 -17.10
CA GLU A 33 13.46 9.96 -18.05
C GLU A 33 12.33 10.45 -18.98
N ASP A 34 11.26 9.67 -19.18
CA ASP A 34 10.03 10.15 -19.82
C ASP A 34 9.16 10.87 -18.77
N VAL A 35 9.48 12.15 -18.58
CA VAL A 35 8.83 13.00 -17.57
C VAL A 35 7.32 13.04 -17.78
N ALA A 36 6.86 13.20 -19.02
CA ALA A 36 5.43 13.37 -19.30
C ALA A 36 4.63 12.10 -18.94
N ALA A 37 5.11 10.94 -19.38
CA ALA A 37 4.47 9.65 -19.06
C ALA A 37 4.52 9.36 -17.56
N THR A 38 5.66 9.65 -16.90
CA THR A 38 5.84 9.41 -15.48
C THR A 38 4.93 10.31 -14.63
N VAL A 39 4.84 11.60 -14.96
CA VAL A 39 3.93 12.53 -14.26
C VAL A 39 2.48 12.11 -14.45
N ALA A 40 2.05 11.78 -15.68
CA ALA A 40 0.68 11.33 -15.94
C ALA A 40 0.33 10.10 -15.09
N GLN A 41 1.25 9.13 -14.99
CA GLN A 41 1.05 7.94 -14.17
C GLN A 41 1.00 8.27 -12.67
N ILE A 42 1.87 9.14 -12.17
CA ILE A 42 1.88 9.56 -10.75
C ILE A 42 0.57 10.28 -10.39
N LEU A 43 0.07 11.16 -11.25
CA LEU A 43 -1.21 11.86 -11.00
C LEU A 43 -2.40 10.88 -10.99
N ALA A 44 -2.39 9.85 -11.84
CA ALA A 44 -3.38 8.79 -11.78
C ALA A 44 -3.29 8.00 -10.46
N PHE A 45 -2.09 7.74 -9.96
CA PHE A 45 -1.88 7.08 -8.68
C PHE A 45 -2.31 7.94 -7.50
N ASP A 46 -2.02 9.24 -7.52
CA ASP A 46 -2.47 10.21 -6.51
C ASP A 46 -3.99 10.24 -6.44
N THR A 47 -4.65 10.33 -7.59
CA THR A 47 -6.13 10.24 -7.70
C THR A 47 -6.67 8.93 -7.12
N ALA A 48 -6.00 7.81 -7.34
CA ALA A 48 -6.38 6.52 -6.77
C ALA A 48 -6.15 6.43 -5.24
N GLY A 49 -5.38 7.37 -4.66
CA GLY A 49 -5.09 7.45 -3.23
C GLY A 49 -3.71 6.89 -2.85
N CYS A 50 -2.77 6.87 -3.77
CA CYS A 50 -1.35 6.68 -3.46
C CYS A 50 -0.84 7.88 -2.67
N GLU A 51 -0.03 7.62 -1.65
CA GLU A 51 0.42 8.69 -0.74
C GLU A 51 1.93 8.91 -0.80
N ILE A 52 2.67 7.98 -1.37
CA ILE A 52 4.12 8.06 -1.63
C ILE A 52 4.39 7.33 -2.93
N ILE A 53 5.09 7.96 -3.85
CA ILE A 53 5.45 7.31 -5.11
C ILE A 53 6.95 6.99 -5.18
N ARG A 54 7.28 5.87 -5.83
CA ARG A 54 8.66 5.46 -6.09
C ARG A 54 8.92 5.39 -7.59
N CYS A 55 10.03 6.00 -8.03
CA CYS A 55 10.52 5.91 -9.39
C CYS A 55 11.87 5.19 -9.43
N ALA A 56 12.09 4.35 -10.41
CA ALA A 56 13.39 3.73 -10.66
C ALA A 56 14.37 4.80 -11.21
N VAL A 57 15.61 4.78 -10.72
CA VAL A 57 16.65 5.69 -11.19
C VAL A 57 17.86 4.87 -11.65
N PRO A 58 17.79 4.29 -12.86
CA PRO A 58 18.86 3.45 -13.40
C PRO A 58 19.99 4.25 -14.08
N THR A 59 19.74 5.49 -14.47
CA THR A 59 20.66 6.35 -15.23
C THR A 59 20.72 7.77 -14.65
N MET A 60 21.70 8.55 -15.11
CA MET A 60 21.82 9.97 -14.69
C MET A 60 20.66 10.80 -15.26
N GLU A 61 20.23 10.53 -16.48
CA GLU A 61 19.07 11.17 -17.10
C GLU A 61 17.81 10.97 -16.27
N ALA A 62 17.62 9.75 -15.74
CA ALA A 62 16.50 9.46 -14.82
C ALA A 62 16.60 10.24 -13.50
N ALA A 63 17.83 10.41 -12.96
CA ALA A 63 18.04 11.20 -11.75
C ALA A 63 17.77 12.69 -11.99
N GLU A 64 18.19 13.24 -13.10
CA GLU A 64 17.95 14.65 -13.50
C GLU A 64 16.46 14.91 -13.77
N ALA A 65 15.75 13.94 -14.38
CA ALA A 65 14.33 14.03 -14.66
C ALA A 65 13.48 14.21 -13.39
N LEU A 66 13.95 13.76 -12.23
CA LEU A 66 13.22 13.90 -10.97
C LEU A 66 12.89 15.37 -10.64
N ALA A 67 13.76 16.32 -11.00
CA ALA A 67 13.52 17.74 -10.75
C ALA A 67 12.27 18.26 -11.50
N GLU A 68 12.08 17.84 -12.74
CA GLU A 68 10.91 18.25 -13.53
C GLU A 68 9.64 17.47 -13.11
N ILE A 69 9.78 16.19 -12.75
CA ILE A 69 8.68 15.39 -12.21
C ILE A 69 8.19 16.02 -10.90
N LYS A 70 9.10 16.36 -9.99
CA LYS A 70 8.79 16.90 -8.67
C LYS A 70 7.98 18.20 -8.71
N LYS A 71 8.18 19.03 -9.73
CA LYS A 71 7.42 20.28 -9.91
C LYS A 71 5.94 20.05 -10.24
N GLN A 72 5.59 18.88 -10.74
CA GLN A 72 4.28 18.59 -11.32
C GLN A 72 3.46 17.59 -10.50
N ILE A 73 4.00 17.05 -9.40
CA ILE A 73 3.34 16.08 -8.55
C ILE A 73 3.11 16.61 -7.15
N HIS A 74 2.13 16.03 -6.42
CA HIS A 74 1.74 16.49 -5.09
C HIS A 74 2.18 15.57 -3.96
N ILE A 75 2.46 14.30 -4.28
CA ILE A 75 2.87 13.28 -3.30
C ILE A 75 4.40 13.15 -3.22
N PRO A 76 4.95 12.75 -2.07
CA PRO A 76 6.39 12.54 -1.91
C PRO A 76 6.97 11.53 -2.89
N LEU A 77 8.15 11.85 -3.43
CA LEU A 77 8.87 11.08 -4.43
C LEU A 77 10.05 10.31 -3.81
N VAL A 78 10.08 9.01 -4.03
CA VAL A 78 11.17 8.13 -3.61
C VAL A 78 11.99 7.71 -4.82
N ALA A 79 13.30 7.96 -4.80
CA ALA A 79 14.23 7.47 -5.81
C ALA A 79 14.74 6.08 -5.43
N ASP A 80 14.61 5.12 -6.36
CA ASP A 80 15.05 3.73 -6.18
C ASP A 80 16.39 3.51 -6.89
N ILE A 81 17.46 3.43 -6.10
CA ILE A 81 18.84 3.30 -6.58
C ILE A 81 19.32 1.88 -6.32
N HIS A 82 19.86 1.22 -7.36
CA HIS A 82 20.29 -0.18 -7.23
C HIS A 82 21.80 -0.33 -6.96
N PHE A 83 22.66 0.35 -7.74
CA PHE A 83 24.11 0.07 -7.70
C PHE A 83 24.99 1.34 -7.65
N ASP A 84 24.66 2.39 -8.37
CA ASP A 84 25.54 3.56 -8.50
C ASP A 84 25.21 4.63 -7.47
N TYR A 85 26.14 4.87 -6.53
CA TYR A 85 26.01 5.90 -5.49
C TYR A 85 25.86 7.32 -6.05
N ARG A 86 26.40 7.60 -7.26
CA ARG A 86 26.31 8.90 -7.90
C ARG A 86 24.86 9.23 -8.29
N LEU A 87 24.09 8.20 -8.66
CA LEU A 87 22.66 8.37 -8.95
C LEU A 87 21.85 8.70 -7.68
N ALA A 88 22.27 8.15 -6.53
CA ALA A 88 21.64 8.50 -5.25
C ALA A 88 21.89 9.96 -4.89
N ILE A 89 23.10 10.44 -5.06
CA ILE A 89 23.49 11.85 -4.84
C ILE A 89 22.69 12.75 -5.78
N ALA A 90 22.73 12.47 -7.09
CA ALA A 90 21.99 13.23 -8.08
C ALA A 90 20.47 13.24 -7.82
N ALA A 91 19.89 12.12 -7.43
CA ALA A 91 18.46 12.04 -7.08
C ALA A 91 18.10 12.95 -5.88
N ILE A 92 18.95 12.99 -4.85
CA ILE A 92 18.76 13.89 -3.70
C ILE A 92 18.82 15.34 -4.16
N GLU A 93 19.83 15.73 -4.95
CA GLU A 93 20.02 17.08 -5.48
C GLU A 93 18.86 17.51 -6.39
N ASN A 94 18.22 16.56 -7.08
CA ASN A 94 17.05 16.79 -7.93
C ASN A 94 15.71 16.63 -7.19
N GLY A 95 15.69 16.67 -5.86
CA GLY A 95 14.48 16.82 -5.06
C GLY A 95 13.76 15.54 -4.67
N ALA A 96 14.42 14.39 -4.67
CA ALA A 96 13.85 13.19 -4.08
C ALA A 96 13.60 13.39 -2.58
N ASP A 97 12.39 13.08 -2.11
CA ASP A 97 12.01 13.20 -0.69
C ASP A 97 12.50 12.02 0.16
N LYS A 98 12.89 10.94 -0.46
CA LYS A 98 13.51 9.76 0.14
C LYS A 98 14.29 9.00 -0.92
N ILE A 99 15.39 8.37 -0.54
CA ILE A 99 16.05 7.41 -1.42
C ILE A 99 15.87 5.99 -0.87
N ARG A 100 15.86 5.01 -1.77
CA ARG A 100 15.95 3.59 -1.43
C ARG A 100 17.26 3.05 -1.98
N ILE A 101 18.05 2.49 -1.11
CA ILE A 101 19.30 1.82 -1.45
C ILE A 101 19.40 0.46 -0.76
N ASN A 102 20.28 -0.39 -1.28
CA ASN A 102 20.88 -1.48 -0.53
C ASN A 102 22.36 -1.13 -0.35
N PRO A 103 22.81 -0.75 0.85
CA PRO A 103 24.20 -0.37 1.08
C PRO A 103 25.23 -1.41 0.57
N GLY A 104 24.89 -2.71 0.65
CA GLY A 104 25.72 -3.78 0.12
C GLY A 104 25.90 -3.77 -1.40
N ASN A 105 25.00 -3.12 -2.15
CA ASN A 105 25.08 -3.02 -3.61
C ASN A 105 25.73 -1.71 -4.10
N ILE A 106 25.75 -0.69 -3.24
CA ILE A 106 26.28 0.65 -3.59
C ILE A 106 27.81 0.65 -3.73
N GLY A 107 28.47 -0.27 -3.04
CA GLY A 107 29.93 -0.43 -3.08
C GLY A 107 30.57 -0.34 -1.70
N ASP A 108 31.79 0.17 -1.64
CA ASP A 108 32.54 0.30 -0.40
C ASP A 108 31.94 1.38 0.55
N VAL A 109 32.43 1.39 1.80
CA VAL A 109 31.96 2.31 2.85
C VAL A 109 32.14 3.78 2.45
N SER A 110 33.14 4.12 1.65
CA SER A 110 33.38 5.51 1.22
C SER A 110 32.27 6.02 0.31
N ARG A 111 31.73 5.16 -0.57
CA ARG A 111 30.58 5.48 -1.44
C ARG A 111 29.30 5.59 -0.65
N VAL A 112 29.07 4.66 0.29
CA VAL A 112 27.92 4.76 1.20
C VAL A 112 28.00 6.04 2.00
N LYS A 113 29.20 6.40 2.51
CA LYS A 113 29.41 7.66 3.22
C LYS A 113 29.06 8.89 2.38
N ALA A 114 29.46 8.92 1.11
CA ALA A 114 29.13 10.04 0.22
C ALA A 114 27.61 10.22 0.05
N VAL A 115 26.85 9.12 -0.06
CA VAL A 115 25.38 9.14 -0.09
C VAL A 115 24.80 9.64 1.23
N VAL A 116 25.31 9.14 2.35
CA VAL A 116 24.84 9.53 3.69
C VAL A 116 25.12 11.00 3.97
N ASP A 117 26.30 11.49 3.61
CA ASP A 117 26.66 12.92 3.78
C ASP A 117 25.71 13.82 2.96
N LYS A 118 25.38 13.43 1.72
CA LYS A 118 24.41 14.15 0.90
C LYS A 118 22.98 14.07 1.49
N ALA A 119 22.58 12.90 1.98
CA ALA A 119 21.30 12.74 2.64
C ALA A 119 21.16 13.60 3.91
N LYS A 120 22.24 13.77 4.69
CA LYS A 120 22.28 14.68 5.83
C LYS A 120 22.14 16.13 5.39
N GLU A 121 22.88 16.56 4.37
CA GLU A 121 22.86 17.93 3.83
C GLU A 121 21.45 18.37 3.44
N TYR A 122 20.69 17.46 2.80
CA TYR A 122 19.34 17.73 2.31
C TYR A 122 18.23 17.24 3.25
N ASN A 123 18.60 16.62 4.37
CA ASN A 123 17.66 15.98 5.32
C ASN A 123 16.72 14.96 4.66
N VAL A 124 17.27 14.14 3.77
CA VAL A 124 16.53 13.13 3.00
C VAL A 124 16.66 11.77 3.67
N PRO A 125 15.57 11.14 4.13
CA PRO A 125 15.62 9.82 4.76
C PRO A 125 16.04 8.73 3.77
N ILE A 126 16.70 7.71 4.31
CA ILE A 126 17.20 6.57 3.55
C ILE A 126 16.37 5.33 3.90
N ARG A 127 15.83 4.65 2.89
CA ARG A 127 15.27 3.32 3.07
C ARG A 127 16.29 2.25 2.75
N VAL A 128 16.66 1.50 3.77
CA VAL A 128 17.43 0.26 3.63
C VAL A 128 16.51 -0.86 3.17
N GLY A 129 16.76 -1.40 1.99
CA GLY A 129 15.92 -2.45 1.40
C GLY A 129 16.68 -3.75 1.19
N VAL A 130 16.23 -4.82 1.82
CA VAL A 130 16.76 -6.19 1.67
C VAL A 130 15.67 -7.09 1.11
N ASN A 131 16.04 -7.93 0.13
CA ASN A 131 15.17 -8.93 -0.46
C ASN A 131 15.76 -10.33 -0.24
N SER A 132 14.92 -11.33 -0.01
CA SER A 132 15.35 -12.73 0.13
C SER A 132 16.14 -13.25 -1.07
N GLY A 133 15.80 -12.81 -2.28
CA GLY A 133 16.48 -13.23 -3.51
C GLY A 133 17.88 -12.63 -3.72
N SER A 134 18.32 -11.69 -2.87
CA SER A 134 19.64 -11.05 -2.95
C SER A 134 20.40 -11.11 -1.61
N LEU A 135 20.13 -12.15 -0.80
CA LEU A 135 20.82 -12.37 0.45
C LEU A 135 22.29 -12.74 0.19
N GLU A 136 23.21 -12.23 1.02
CA GLU A 136 24.64 -12.47 0.93
C GLU A 136 24.98 -13.97 1.10
N LYS A 137 25.95 -14.46 0.31
CA LYS A 137 26.34 -15.87 0.32
C LYS A 137 26.79 -16.35 1.69
N GLU A 138 27.52 -15.51 2.42
CA GLU A 138 28.00 -15.79 3.77
C GLU A 138 26.84 -16.02 4.76
N LEU A 139 25.76 -15.26 4.61
CA LEU A 139 24.56 -15.46 5.44
C LEU A 139 23.77 -16.70 5.02
N VAL A 140 23.70 -16.99 3.71
CA VAL A 140 23.07 -18.22 3.23
C VAL A 140 23.82 -19.45 3.75
N GLU A 141 25.16 -19.44 3.76
CA GLU A 141 26.00 -20.50 4.31
C GLU A 141 25.84 -20.62 5.83
N LYS A 142 25.86 -19.48 6.54
CA LYS A 142 25.70 -19.42 8.01
C LYS A 142 24.38 -20.03 8.49
N TYR A 143 23.29 -19.76 7.78
CA TYR A 143 21.93 -20.17 8.17
C TYR A 143 21.46 -21.45 7.45
N GLY A 144 22.29 -22.05 6.60
CA GLY A 144 21.95 -23.25 5.84
C GLY A 144 20.87 -23.04 4.76
N GLY A 145 20.71 -21.78 4.30
CA GLY A 145 19.70 -21.37 3.31
C GLY A 145 19.24 -19.94 3.47
N VAL A 146 18.25 -19.56 2.68
CA VAL A 146 17.56 -18.26 2.83
C VAL A 146 16.56 -18.40 3.96
N THR A 147 16.77 -17.70 5.08
CA THR A 147 15.95 -17.76 6.29
C THR A 147 15.54 -16.36 6.75
N ALA A 148 14.50 -16.27 7.57
CA ALA A 148 14.07 -15.01 8.17
C ALA A 148 15.19 -14.36 9.02
N GLU A 149 15.92 -15.18 9.78
CA GLU A 149 17.03 -14.76 10.64
C GLU A 149 18.17 -14.16 9.80
N GLY A 150 18.55 -14.83 8.69
CA GLY A 150 19.59 -14.35 7.78
C GLY A 150 19.22 -13.03 7.11
N ILE A 151 17.97 -12.88 6.67
CA ILE A 151 17.48 -11.64 6.06
C ILE A 151 17.48 -10.49 7.08
N VAL A 152 17.08 -10.77 8.32
CA VAL A 152 17.10 -9.78 9.41
C VAL A 152 18.51 -9.36 9.77
N GLU A 153 19.46 -10.30 9.89
CA GLU A 153 20.87 -9.98 10.12
C GLU A 153 21.41 -9.08 9.02
N SER A 154 21.18 -9.45 7.76
CA SER A 154 21.54 -8.62 6.59
C SER A 154 20.97 -7.20 6.67
N ALA A 155 19.72 -7.04 7.09
CA ALA A 155 19.08 -5.73 7.21
C ALA A 155 19.71 -4.90 8.34
N LEU A 156 19.96 -5.52 9.51
CA LEU A 156 20.55 -4.84 10.67
C LEU A 156 22.01 -4.42 10.42
N ASP A 157 22.80 -5.24 9.73
CA ASP A 157 24.18 -4.89 9.38
C ASP A 157 24.21 -3.65 8.47
N LYS A 158 23.30 -3.57 7.50
CA LYS A 158 23.17 -2.40 6.61
C LYS A 158 22.67 -1.15 7.33
N VAL A 159 21.75 -1.31 8.27
CA VAL A 159 21.31 -0.22 9.15
C VAL A 159 22.48 0.30 9.97
N ARG A 160 23.24 -0.61 10.60
CA ARG A 160 24.39 -0.27 11.43
C ARG A 160 25.46 0.53 10.65
N ILE A 161 25.75 0.16 9.41
CA ILE A 161 26.67 0.91 8.55
C ILE A 161 26.27 2.39 8.44
N ILE A 162 24.98 2.67 8.30
CA ILE A 162 24.49 4.06 8.17
C ILE A 162 24.46 4.76 9.53
N GLU A 163 24.13 4.04 10.61
CA GLU A 163 24.18 4.58 11.99
C GLU A 163 25.60 4.97 12.40
N GLU A 164 26.59 4.13 12.09
CA GLU A 164 28.02 4.40 12.35
C GLU A 164 28.54 5.64 11.59
N LEU A 165 27.92 5.95 10.45
CA LEU A 165 28.13 7.20 9.74
C LEU A 165 27.37 8.39 10.36
N GLY A 166 26.67 8.19 11.49
CA GLY A 166 25.96 9.22 12.23
C GLY A 166 24.66 9.68 11.58
N TYR A 167 23.92 8.79 10.90
CA TYR A 167 22.62 9.10 10.30
C TYR A 167 21.57 8.09 10.73
N ASP A 168 20.41 8.59 11.19
CA ASP A 168 19.35 7.81 11.78
C ASP A 168 17.95 8.14 11.23
N GLN A 169 17.88 8.89 10.11
CA GLN A 169 16.64 9.08 9.38
C GLN A 169 16.42 7.89 8.43
N LEU A 170 16.07 6.75 9.02
CA LEU A 170 16.03 5.46 8.34
C LEU A 170 14.62 4.87 8.29
N VAL A 171 14.37 4.14 7.23
CA VAL A 171 13.21 3.25 7.05
C VAL A 171 13.76 1.87 6.67
N VAL A 172 13.25 0.81 7.24
CA VAL A 172 13.68 -0.55 6.91
C VAL A 172 12.63 -1.27 6.07
N SER A 173 13.08 -1.99 5.05
CA SER A 173 12.19 -2.84 4.26
C SER A 173 12.83 -4.20 4.03
N ILE A 174 12.13 -5.23 4.45
CA ILE A 174 12.46 -6.63 4.20
C ILE A 174 11.38 -7.20 3.29
N LYS A 175 11.76 -7.90 2.24
CA LYS A 175 10.83 -8.49 1.29
C LYS A 175 11.18 -9.93 0.97
N SER A 176 10.17 -10.77 0.93
CA SER A 176 10.21 -12.14 0.46
C SER A 176 8.98 -12.45 -0.38
N SER A 177 9.10 -13.39 -1.31
CA SER A 177 7.98 -14.00 -2.03
C SER A 177 7.28 -15.09 -1.21
N ASP A 178 7.98 -15.64 -0.20
CA ASP A 178 7.41 -16.50 0.82
C ASP A 178 6.74 -15.65 1.90
N VAL A 179 5.43 -15.81 2.04
CA VAL A 179 4.59 -15.01 2.94
C VAL A 179 5.00 -15.21 4.41
N MET A 180 5.18 -16.46 4.83
CA MET A 180 5.46 -16.76 6.24
C MET A 180 6.88 -16.38 6.63
N MET A 181 7.85 -16.55 5.73
CA MET A 181 9.21 -16.03 5.92
C MET A 181 9.20 -14.51 6.04
N CYS A 182 8.43 -13.81 5.19
CA CYS A 182 8.30 -12.35 5.25
C CYS A 182 7.70 -11.90 6.59
N VAL A 183 6.62 -12.53 7.06
CA VAL A 183 6.00 -12.26 8.36
C VAL A 183 7.02 -12.48 9.49
N LYS A 184 7.68 -13.64 9.51
CA LYS A 184 8.67 -13.97 10.54
C LYS A 184 9.84 -13.00 10.58
N ALA A 185 10.34 -12.59 9.43
CA ALA A 185 11.40 -11.58 9.35
C ALA A 185 10.95 -10.22 9.92
N HIS A 186 9.69 -9.82 9.71
CA HIS A 186 9.17 -8.58 10.27
C HIS A 186 8.95 -8.67 11.79
N GLU A 187 8.53 -9.80 12.31
CA GLU A 187 8.48 -10.04 13.77
C GLU A 187 9.87 -9.87 14.38
N LEU A 188 10.88 -10.54 13.81
CA LEU A 188 12.25 -10.51 14.32
C LEU A 188 12.91 -9.12 14.23
N ILE A 189 12.71 -8.38 13.12
CA ILE A 189 13.31 -7.05 12.98
C ILE A 189 12.65 -6.04 13.92
N ALA A 190 11.34 -6.16 14.16
CA ALA A 190 10.61 -5.30 15.07
C ALA A 190 11.07 -5.43 16.54
N GLU A 191 11.67 -6.55 16.92
CA GLU A 191 12.27 -6.72 18.24
C GLU A 191 13.65 -6.04 18.37
N LYS A 192 14.32 -5.77 17.23
CA LYS A 192 15.73 -5.41 17.18
C LYS A 192 16.01 -3.97 16.75
N CYS A 193 15.04 -3.28 16.15
CA CYS A 193 15.20 -1.88 15.78
C CYS A 193 13.87 -1.12 15.91
N ASN A 194 13.94 0.21 16.03
CA ASN A 194 12.78 1.09 16.18
C ASN A 194 12.52 1.97 14.93
N TYR A 195 13.08 1.61 13.79
CA TYR A 195 12.81 2.34 12.55
C TYR A 195 11.46 1.93 11.93
N PRO A 196 10.78 2.87 11.26
CA PRO A 196 9.56 2.55 10.52
C PRO A 196 9.80 1.43 9.49
N LEU A 197 8.83 0.53 9.40
CA LEU A 197 8.88 -0.61 8.50
C LEU A 197 8.05 -0.34 7.24
N HIS A 198 8.66 -0.55 6.08
CA HIS A 198 7.97 -0.61 4.80
C HIS A 198 7.70 -2.08 4.45
N ILE A 199 6.45 -2.49 4.57
CA ILE A 199 6.04 -3.88 4.42
C ILE A 199 5.38 -4.16 3.07
N GLY A 200 5.50 -5.39 2.60
CA GLY A 200 4.90 -5.86 1.36
C GLY A 200 5.47 -7.20 0.92
N ILE A 201 4.66 -8.00 0.23
CA ILE A 201 5.10 -9.24 -0.37
C ILE A 201 5.64 -8.94 -1.77
N THR A 202 6.84 -9.43 -2.10
CA THR A 202 7.42 -9.27 -3.45
C THR A 202 7.06 -10.46 -4.32
N GLU A 203 7.05 -10.27 -5.65
CA GLU A 203 6.76 -11.36 -6.60
C GLU A 203 5.48 -12.12 -6.27
N SER A 204 4.45 -11.39 -5.85
CA SER A 204 3.23 -12.00 -5.34
C SER A 204 2.38 -12.65 -6.43
N GLY A 205 2.55 -12.25 -7.70
CA GLY A 205 1.88 -12.84 -8.86
C GLY A 205 0.85 -11.91 -9.52
N THR A 206 -0.03 -12.51 -10.32
CA THR A 206 -1.12 -11.81 -11.03
C THR A 206 -2.19 -11.29 -10.07
N LEU A 207 -3.16 -10.55 -10.58
CA LEU A 207 -4.18 -9.85 -9.77
C LEU A 207 -4.81 -10.74 -8.70
N LEU A 208 -5.31 -11.92 -9.03
CA LEU A 208 -5.97 -12.81 -8.07
C LEU A 208 -4.98 -13.37 -7.03
N SER A 209 -3.95 -14.08 -7.49
CA SER A 209 -2.99 -14.75 -6.61
C SER A 209 -2.17 -13.75 -5.80
N GLY A 210 -1.79 -12.64 -6.43
CA GLY A 210 -1.03 -11.58 -5.80
C GLY A 210 -1.82 -10.85 -4.71
N ASN A 211 -3.11 -10.60 -4.94
CA ASN A 211 -3.98 -10.02 -3.92
C ASN A 211 -4.16 -10.96 -2.73
N ILE A 212 -4.37 -12.25 -2.96
CA ILE A 212 -4.48 -13.22 -1.86
C ILE A 212 -3.20 -13.25 -1.03
N LYS A 213 -2.03 -13.42 -1.65
CA LYS A 213 -0.74 -13.43 -0.95
C LYS A 213 -0.48 -12.13 -0.18
N SER A 214 -0.72 -10.99 -0.82
CA SER A 214 -0.53 -9.67 -0.21
C SER A 214 -1.49 -9.45 0.95
N SER A 215 -2.76 -9.83 0.81
CA SER A 215 -3.76 -9.68 1.87
C SER A 215 -3.43 -10.55 3.07
N VAL A 216 -2.98 -11.80 2.86
CA VAL A 216 -2.56 -12.68 3.96
C VAL A 216 -1.32 -12.11 4.66
N GLY A 217 -0.25 -11.80 3.92
CA GLY A 217 1.00 -11.34 4.52
C GLY A 217 0.87 -9.96 5.19
N LEU A 218 0.31 -8.99 4.49
CA LEU A 218 0.06 -7.66 5.05
C LEU A 218 -0.95 -7.73 6.19
N GLY A 219 -2.01 -8.53 6.06
CA GLY A 219 -3.02 -8.69 7.10
C GLY A 219 -2.43 -9.19 8.41
N ILE A 220 -1.58 -10.22 8.38
CA ILE A 220 -0.92 -10.75 9.58
C ILE A 220 0.00 -9.68 10.20
N MET A 221 0.87 -9.06 9.41
CA MET A 221 1.82 -8.05 9.92
C MET A 221 1.09 -6.84 10.51
N LEU A 222 0.08 -6.32 9.81
CA LEU A 222 -0.70 -5.16 10.26
C LEU A 222 -1.53 -5.49 11.52
N TYR A 223 -2.11 -6.69 11.61
CA TYR A 223 -2.82 -7.15 12.80
C TYR A 223 -1.90 -7.24 14.04
N GLN A 224 -0.65 -7.60 13.83
CA GLN A 224 0.37 -7.59 14.88
C GLN A 224 0.86 -6.18 15.26
N GLY A 225 0.37 -5.13 14.60
CA GLY A 225 0.79 -3.75 14.81
C GLY A 225 2.13 -3.41 14.15
N LEU A 226 2.51 -4.12 13.08
CA LEU A 226 3.73 -3.87 12.33
C LEU A 226 3.42 -3.16 11.00
N GLY A 227 4.33 -2.28 10.57
CA GLY A 227 4.26 -1.63 9.27
C GLY A 227 3.72 -0.20 9.31
N ASP A 228 4.52 0.72 8.82
CA ASP A 228 4.28 2.16 8.77
C ASP A 228 3.99 2.64 7.34
N THR A 229 4.46 1.91 6.36
CA THR A 229 4.12 2.07 4.95
C THR A 229 3.90 0.70 4.30
N ILE A 230 2.96 0.59 3.38
CA ILE A 230 2.65 -0.66 2.68
C ILE A 230 2.79 -0.51 1.17
N ARG A 231 3.15 -1.62 0.51
CA ARG A 231 3.02 -1.76 -0.94
C ARG A 231 2.50 -3.15 -1.29
N VAL A 232 1.38 -3.18 -2.00
CA VAL A 232 0.95 -4.36 -2.76
C VAL A 232 1.74 -4.38 -4.06
N SER A 233 2.21 -5.53 -4.51
CA SER A 233 2.98 -5.69 -5.76
C SER A 233 2.30 -6.73 -6.63
N LEU A 234 1.79 -6.30 -7.79
CA LEU A 234 1.02 -7.15 -8.70
C LEU A 234 1.63 -7.13 -10.11
N THR A 235 1.49 -8.25 -10.80
CA THR A 235 1.72 -8.28 -12.24
C THR A 235 0.42 -7.84 -12.92
N GLY A 236 0.28 -6.53 -13.20
CA GLY A 236 -0.92 -5.93 -13.75
C GLY A 236 -0.85 -4.39 -13.73
N ASP A 237 -2.01 -3.74 -13.86
CA ASP A 237 -2.12 -2.29 -13.74
C ASP A 237 -1.73 -1.87 -12.29
N PRO A 238 -0.73 -0.98 -12.12
CA PRO A 238 -0.31 -0.55 -10.79
C PRO A 238 -1.39 0.22 -9.99
N VAL A 239 -2.42 0.74 -10.62
CA VAL A 239 -3.58 1.35 -9.93
C VAL A 239 -4.31 0.30 -9.07
N GLU A 240 -4.34 -0.95 -9.51
CA GLU A 240 -4.94 -2.05 -8.75
C GLU A 240 -4.16 -2.37 -7.46
N GLU A 241 -2.84 -2.11 -7.42
CA GLU A 241 -2.04 -2.21 -6.19
C GLU A 241 -2.55 -1.24 -5.12
N ILE A 242 -2.93 -0.02 -5.51
CA ILE A 242 -3.41 1.03 -4.60
C ILE A 242 -4.81 0.70 -4.10
N LYS A 243 -5.70 0.27 -4.98
CA LYS A 243 -7.06 -0.18 -4.61
C LYS A 243 -7.00 -1.32 -3.60
N SER A 244 -6.17 -2.33 -3.88
CA SER A 244 -5.96 -3.47 -2.99
C SER A 244 -5.38 -3.05 -1.64
N ALA A 245 -4.41 -2.16 -1.61
CA ALA A 245 -3.85 -1.62 -0.38
C ALA A 245 -4.89 -0.89 0.47
N LYS A 246 -5.74 -0.07 -0.16
CA LYS A 246 -6.85 0.62 0.52
C LYS A 246 -7.85 -0.38 1.13
N LEU A 247 -8.23 -1.41 0.37
CA LEU A 247 -9.14 -2.45 0.85
C LEU A 247 -8.56 -3.24 2.03
N ILE A 248 -7.27 -3.62 1.97
CA ILE A 248 -6.59 -4.32 3.07
C ILE A 248 -6.62 -3.46 4.34
N LEU A 249 -6.24 -2.19 4.25
CA LEU A 249 -6.25 -1.29 5.41
C LEU A 249 -7.66 -1.08 5.96
N LYS A 250 -8.65 -0.94 5.08
CA LYS A 250 -10.06 -0.76 5.48
C LYS A 250 -10.61 -2.02 6.16
N SER A 251 -10.36 -3.20 5.60
CA SER A 251 -10.78 -4.49 6.18
C SER A 251 -10.22 -4.75 7.58
N LEU A 252 -9.11 -4.11 7.94
CA LEU A 252 -8.49 -4.19 9.26
C LEU A 252 -8.88 -3.02 10.19
N GLY A 253 -9.76 -2.10 9.75
CA GLY A 253 -10.12 -0.91 10.52
C GLY A 253 -8.96 0.10 10.69
N LEU A 254 -7.91 -0.01 9.87
CA LEU A 254 -6.71 0.84 9.92
C LEU A 254 -6.83 2.08 9.02
N ARG A 255 -7.90 2.15 8.25
CA ARG A 255 -8.25 3.30 7.41
C ARG A 255 -9.76 3.47 7.39
N THR A 256 -10.22 4.69 7.58
CA THR A 256 -11.61 5.12 7.46
C THR A 256 -11.82 5.84 6.12
N GLY A 257 -13.08 6.02 5.76
CA GLY A 257 -13.49 6.74 4.56
C GLY A 257 -13.79 5.86 3.34
N GLY A 258 -14.67 6.35 2.51
CA GLY A 258 -15.26 5.64 1.38
C GLY A 258 -16.28 4.59 1.80
N ILE A 259 -17.14 4.21 0.87
CA ILE A 259 -18.21 3.25 1.12
C ILE A 259 -17.66 1.81 1.20
N GLU A 260 -18.06 1.07 2.23
CA GLU A 260 -17.85 -0.37 2.32
C GLU A 260 -19.08 -1.09 1.74
N VAL A 261 -18.89 -1.89 0.69
CA VAL A 261 -19.97 -2.71 0.14
C VAL A 261 -19.91 -4.12 0.74
N VAL A 262 -21.01 -4.55 1.33
CA VAL A 262 -21.19 -5.92 1.80
C VAL A 262 -22.29 -6.58 0.98
N SER A 263 -22.04 -7.79 0.49
CA SER A 263 -23.04 -8.54 -0.27
C SER A 263 -23.16 -9.96 0.27
N CYS A 264 -24.36 -10.50 0.26
CA CYS A 264 -24.55 -11.89 0.63
C CYS A 264 -23.99 -12.83 -0.47
N PRO A 265 -23.56 -14.04 -0.12
CA PRO A 265 -23.16 -15.03 -1.12
C PRO A 265 -24.39 -15.46 -1.93
N THR A 266 -24.18 -15.79 -3.20
CA THR A 266 -25.23 -16.39 -4.02
C THR A 266 -25.66 -17.73 -3.42
N CYS A 267 -26.97 -17.91 -3.24
CA CYS A 267 -27.54 -19.16 -2.73
C CYS A 267 -28.86 -19.48 -3.43
N GLY A 268 -29.50 -20.64 -3.12
CA GLY A 268 -30.75 -21.06 -3.73
C GLY A 268 -31.96 -20.11 -3.50
N ARG A 269 -31.81 -19.11 -2.63
CA ARG A 269 -32.84 -18.08 -2.36
C ARG A 269 -32.66 -16.81 -3.22
N THR A 270 -31.51 -16.65 -3.88
CA THR A 270 -31.25 -15.50 -4.77
C THR A 270 -32.24 -15.48 -5.92
N LYS A 271 -32.89 -14.35 -6.14
CA LYS A 271 -33.96 -14.18 -7.13
C LYS A 271 -33.64 -13.14 -8.21
N ILE A 272 -32.49 -12.48 -8.12
CA ILE A 272 -32.02 -11.43 -9.01
C ILE A 272 -30.61 -11.74 -9.52
N ASP A 273 -30.12 -11.00 -10.51
CA ASP A 273 -28.69 -10.99 -10.84
C ASP A 273 -27.89 -10.25 -9.76
N LEU A 274 -27.68 -10.94 -8.62
CA LEU A 274 -26.96 -10.40 -7.48
C LEU A 274 -25.51 -10.04 -7.82
N ILE A 275 -24.83 -10.87 -8.62
CA ILE A 275 -23.42 -10.66 -9.00
C ILE A 275 -23.31 -9.36 -9.82
N GLY A 276 -24.15 -9.22 -10.85
CA GLY A 276 -24.14 -8.02 -11.68
C GLY A 276 -24.55 -6.77 -10.89
N LEU A 277 -25.50 -6.89 -9.98
CA LEU A 277 -25.94 -5.76 -9.13
C LEU A 277 -24.84 -5.34 -8.16
N ALA A 278 -24.19 -6.27 -7.46
CA ALA A 278 -23.10 -5.98 -6.53
C ALA A 278 -21.93 -5.29 -7.22
N ASN A 279 -21.49 -5.80 -8.38
CA ASN A 279 -20.43 -5.18 -9.18
C ASN A 279 -20.79 -3.74 -9.63
N LYS A 280 -22.06 -3.51 -10.02
CA LYS A 280 -22.54 -2.17 -10.39
C LYS A 280 -22.55 -1.23 -9.18
N VAL A 281 -22.95 -1.73 -8.00
CA VAL A 281 -22.93 -0.93 -6.77
C VAL A 281 -21.48 -0.59 -6.38
N GLU A 282 -20.56 -1.55 -6.39
CA GLU A 282 -19.14 -1.29 -6.10
C GLU A 282 -18.56 -0.22 -7.03
N ALA A 283 -18.81 -0.33 -8.34
CA ALA A 283 -18.37 0.66 -9.31
C ALA A 283 -19.00 2.04 -9.07
N MET A 284 -20.30 2.09 -8.74
CA MET A 284 -21.04 3.34 -8.50
C MET A 284 -20.54 4.08 -7.26
N VAL A 285 -20.16 3.36 -6.21
CA VAL A 285 -19.76 3.97 -4.93
C VAL A 285 -18.26 4.25 -4.81
N ALA A 286 -17.46 3.82 -5.78
CA ALA A 286 -16.00 3.90 -5.72
C ALA A 286 -15.46 5.32 -5.43
N ASP A 287 -16.11 6.34 -5.99
CA ASP A 287 -15.72 7.75 -5.87
C ASP A 287 -16.57 8.55 -4.87
N ILE A 288 -17.48 7.90 -4.16
CA ILE A 288 -18.35 8.59 -3.17
C ILE A 288 -17.61 8.67 -1.82
N PRO A 289 -17.32 9.86 -1.30
CA PRO A 289 -16.47 10.03 -0.10
C PRO A 289 -17.27 9.89 1.21
N LEU A 290 -18.27 9.01 1.25
CA LEU A 290 -19.03 8.71 2.45
C LEU A 290 -18.35 7.57 3.23
N ASP A 291 -18.28 7.70 4.53
CA ASP A 291 -17.76 6.65 5.43
C ASP A 291 -18.93 5.85 6.01
N ILE A 292 -19.54 5.02 5.18
CA ILE A 292 -20.71 4.21 5.50
C ILE A 292 -20.62 2.80 4.91
N LYS A 293 -21.47 1.91 5.42
CA LYS A 293 -21.61 0.54 4.93
C LYS A 293 -22.87 0.40 4.09
N VAL A 294 -22.73 -0.10 2.86
CA VAL A 294 -23.83 -0.36 1.91
C VAL A 294 -23.99 -1.87 1.75
N ALA A 295 -25.22 -2.37 1.97
CA ALA A 295 -25.56 -3.78 1.80
C ALA A 295 -26.23 -4.06 0.46
N VAL A 296 -25.81 -5.15 -0.22
CA VAL A 296 -26.46 -5.66 -1.45
C VAL A 296 -26.90 -7.10 -1.22
N MET A 297 -28.21 -7.31 -1.11
CA MET A 297 -28.79 -8.59 -0.73
C MET A 297 -29.61 -9.22 -1.85
N GLY A 298 -29.42 -10.50 -2.11
CA GLY A 298 -30.04 -11.24 -3.20
C GLY A 298 -31.46 -11.73 -2.94
N CYS A 299 -32.00 -11.56 -1.73
CA CYS A 299 -33.39 -11.93 -1.42
C CYS A 299 -33.99 -11.07 -0.31
N VAL A 300 -35.32 -10.89 -0.34
CA VAL A 300 -36.05 -10.08 0.64
C VAL A 300 -36.30 -10.83 1.96
N VAL A 301 -36.06 -12.14 2.02
CA VAL A 301 -36.32 -12.95 3.22
C VAL A 301 -35.33 -12.68 4.33
N ASN A 302 -34.05 -12.80 4.02
CA ASN A 302 -32.96 -12.57 5.00
C ASN A 302 -32.31 -11.18 4.81
N GLY A 303 -32.56 -10.55 3.66
CA GLY A 303 -31.94 -9.27 3.30
C GLY A 303 -32.08 -8.20 4.37
N PRO A 304 -33.26 -7.93 4.93
CA PRO A 304 -33.40 -6.94 5.99
C PRO A 304 -32.62 -7.27 7.26
N GLY A 305 -32.54 -8.56 7.64
CA GLY A 305 -31.78 -9.01 8.80
C GLY A 305 -30.26 -8.90 8.61
N GLU A 306 -29.78 -9.31 7.44
CA GLU A 306 -28.34 -9.25 7.09
C GLU A 306 -27.89 -7.81 6.78
N ALA A 307 -28.78 -6.95 6.29
CA ALA A 307 -28.53 -5.53 6.07
C ALA A 307 -28.65 -4.67 7.34
N LYS A 308 -29.02 -5.25 8.48
CA LYS A 308 -29.28 -4.49 9.71
C LYS A 308 -28.05 -3.73 10.23
N GLU A 309 -26.86 -4.27 10.02
CA GLU A 309 -25.60 -3.65 10.42
C GLU A 309 -25.01 -2.68 9.38
N ALA A 310 -25.69 -2.55 8.22
CA ALA A 310 -25.33 -1.58 7.21
C ALA A 310 -26.13 -0.28 7.42
N ASP A 311 -25.54 0.85 7.04
CA ASP A 311 -26.18 2.15 7.12
C ASP A 311 -27.34 2.25 6.13
N ILE A 312 -27.14 1.68 4.92
CA ILE A 312 -28.15 1.57 3.88
C ILE A 312 -27.93 0.30 3.06
N GLY A 313 -28.97 -0.23 2.44
CA GLY A 313 -28.84 -1.38 1.58
C GLY A 313 -30.03 -1.59 0.66
N ILE A 314 -29.82 -2.47 -0.30
CA ILE A 314 -30.86 -2.94 -1.21
C ILE A 314 -30.99 -4.46 -1.11
N ALA A 315 -32.22 -4.95 -1.18
CA ALA A 315 -32.51 -6.38 -1.21
C ALA A 315 -33.40 -6.69 -2.41
N GLY A 316 -32.94 -7.58 -3.30
CA GLY A 316 -33.68 -7.97 -4.49
C GLY A 316 -34.78 -9.02 -4.21
N GLY A 317 -35.86 -8.95 -4.92
CA GLY A 317 -36.94 -9.93 -4.99
C GLY A 317 -37.42 -10.09 -6.42
N ILE A 318 -38.37 -10.97 -6.69
CA ILE A 318 -38.92 -11.21 -8.04
C ILE A 318 -39.65 -9.99 -8.54
N GLY A 319 -39.07 -9.24 -9.50
CA GLY A 319 -39.64 -8.05 -10.11
C GLY A 319 -39.71 -6.84 -9.20
N GLU A 320 -39.39 -6.97 -7.94
CA GLU A 320 -39.44 -5.92 -6.91
C GLU A 320 -38.25 -6.02 -5.99
N GLY A 321 -37.85 -4.92 -5.36
CA GLY A 321 -36.79 -4.89 -4.37
C GLY A 321 -37.10 -3.91 -3.25
N LEU A 322 -36.30 -3.99 -2.22
CA LEU A 322 -36.43 -3.17 -1.02
C LEU A 322 -35.18 -2.27 -0.87
N LEU A 323 -35.43 -1.01 -0.51
CA LEU A 323 -34.43 -0.11 0.05
C LEU A 323 -34.56 -0.17 1.58
N ILE A 324 -33.42 -0.39 2.23
CA ILE A 324 -33.30 -0.62 3.68
C ILE A 324 -32.33 0.40 4.25
N LYS A 325 -32.69 1.07 5.33
CA LYS A 325 -31.82 2.01 6.04
C LYS A 325 -31.81 1.63 7.52
N LYS A 326 -30.61 1.33 8.06
CA LYS A 326 -30.44 0.90 9.47
C LYS A 326 -31.37 -0.26 9.88
N GLY A 327 -31.59 -1.21 8.98
CA GLY A 327 -32.45 -2.39 9.21
C GLY A 327 -33.96 -2.16 8.97
N GLU A 328 -34.39 -0.96 8.67
CA GLU A 328 -35.78 -0.64 8.39
C GLU A 328 -36.02 -0.53 6.88
N ILE A 329 -37.16 -1.07 6.42
CA ILE A 329 -37.57 -0.98 5.01
C ILE A 329 -38.14 0.43 4.78
N ILE A 330 -37.42 1.22 3.97
CA ILE A 330 -37.80 2.61 3.66
C ILE A 330 -38.69 2.66 2.44
N LYS A 331 -38.38 1.84 1.43
CA LYS A 331 -39.07 1.90 0.15
C LYS A 331 -39.09 0.54 -0.53
N LYS A 332 -40.20 0.26 -1.22
CA LYS A 332 -40.33 -0.86 -2.16
C LYS A 332 -40.29 -0.28 -3.57
N VAL A 333 -39.41 -0.81 -4.42
CA VAL A 333 -39.20 -0.33 -5.79
C VAL A 333 -39.15 -1.50 -6.77
N LYS A 334 -39.24 -1.24 -8.06
CA LYS A 334 -39.01 -2.25 -9.08
C LYS A 334 -37.54 -2.68 -9.05
N GLU A 335 -37.29 -3.93 -9.42
CA GLU A 335 -35.91 -4.48 -9.47
C GLU A 335 -34.96 -3.60 -10.32
N GLU A 336 -35.43 -3.15 -11.47
CA GLU A 336 -34.68 -2.28 -12.39
C GLU A 336 -34.32 -0.89 -11.82
N GLU A 337 -35.08 -0.42 -10.83
CA GLU A 337 -34.89 0.89 -10.17
C GLU A 337 -33.99 0.84 -8.93
N LEU A 338 -33.61 -0.37 -8.46
CA LEU A 338 -32.85 -0.54 -7.20
C LEU A 338 -31.53 0.24 -7.20
N LEU A 339 -30.74 0.12 -8.26
CA LEU A 339 -29.42 0.78 -8.36
C LEU A 339 -29.55 2.29 -8.32
N GLU A 340 -30.46 2.86 -9.12
CA GLU A 340 -30.67 4.30 -9.19
C GLU A 340 -31.27 4.84 -7.89
N THR A 341 -32.19 4.10 -7.29
CA THR A 341 -32.78 4.48 -5.99
C THR A 341 -31.67 4.55 -4.91
N LEU A 342 -30.79 3.54 -4.84
CA LEU A 342 -29.66 3.57 -3.92
C LEU A 342 -28.73 4.76 -4.20
N ARG A 343 -28.44 5.03 -5.48
CA ARG A 343 -27.60 6.16 -5.88
C ARG A 343 -28.16 7.49 -5.40
N GLN A 344 -29.45 7.72 -5.57
CA GLN A 344 -30.13 8.96 -5.16
C GLN A 344 -30.07 9.15 -3.64
N GLU A 345 -30.25 8.07 -2.87
CA GLU A 345 -30.15 8.14 -1.41
C GLU A 345 -28.71 8.45 -0.96
N LEU A 346 -27.70 7.89 -1.65
CA LEU A 346 -26.29 8.16 -1.34
C LEU A 346 -25.89 9.60 -1.69
N LEU A 347 -26.39 10.15 -2.80
CA LEU A 347 -26.14 11.54 -3.20
C LEU A 347 -26.80 12.56 -2.26
N ASN A 348 -27.94 12.19 -1.68
CA ASN A 348 -28.69 13.00 -0.72
C ASN A 348 -28.39 12.60 0.74
N TRP A 349 -27.30 11.90 1.00
CA TRP A 349 -26.97 11.38 2.33
C TRP A 349 -26.74 12.52 3.32
N GLU A 350 -27.66 12.69 4.23
CA GLU A 350 -27.51 13.59 5.38
C GLU A 350 -26.64 12.91 6.46
N LYS A 351 -25.64 13.62 6.93
CA LYS A 351 -24.70 13.13 7.95
C LYS A 351 -25.36 12.99 9.32
#